data_2a74b0c3c80dd52b83cfed3fd2742636
#
_entry.id   2a74b0c3c80dd52b83cfed3fd2742636
#
_cell.length_a   1.000
_cell.length_b   1.000
_cell.length_c   1.000
_cell.angle_alpha   90.00
_cell.angle_beta   90.00
_cell.angle_gamma   90.00
#
_symmetry.space_group_name_H-M   'P 1'
#
loop_
_entity.id
_entity.type
_entity.pdbx_description
1 polymer ?
#
loop_
_entity_poly.entity_id
_entity_poly.type
_entity_poly.pdbx_seq_one_letter_code
_entity_poly.pdbx_strand_id
1 'polypeptide(L)'
;DKNWPLEVRLAALFHDIGKPRSRRLAEAGAGQKHTGSVNKKKFTFYGHEVIGAKMARKTMERLKFSKREIELVEKLIRNHMFFSDTELITLSAVRRIIAKVGAENIWSLMDVRECDRVGMKKKETPYRLRKYFAMIEEALHNPISVGQLKIDGEFMIKELGIAPGPRMGWILHALLEEVLDDPAKNTKEHLSELVESLNILGDAELKTLGDRGKEKKEELEEKEIEKLHSKHGVRK
;
A
#
# COMPACT_ATOMS: atom_id res chain seq x y z
N ASP A 1 -18.06 10.74 17.98
CA ASP A 1 -17.32 11.74 17.19
C ASP A 1 -15.85 11.35 17.13
N LYS A 2 -15.41 10.94 15.94
CA LYS A 2 -14.00 10.72 15.67
C LYS A 2 -13.34 12.08 15.50
N ASN A 3 -12.33 12.39 16.31
CA ASN A 3 -11.62 13.67 16.25
C ASN A 3 -10.63 13.68 15.06
N TRP A 4 -11.17 13.66 13.82
CA TRP A 4 -10.36 13.69 12.61
C TRP A 4 -9.65 15.04 12.42
N PRO A 5 -8.42 15.05 11.90
CA PRO A 5 -7.71 16.26 11.53
C PRO A 5 -8.52 17.17 10.60
N LEU A 6 -8.26 18.47 10.64
CA LEU A 6 -8.96 19.46 9.83
C LEU A 6 -8.89 19.14 8.34
N GLU A 7 -7.74 18.70 7.85
CA GLU A 7 -7.48 18.37 6.46
C GLU A 7 -8.36 17.20 5.98
N VAL A 8 -8.54 16.18 6.83
CA VAL A 8 -9.44 15.05 6.55
C VAL A 8 -10.89 15.53 6.46
N ARG A 9 -11.31 16.37 7.40
CA ARG A 9 -12.67 16.94 7.41
C ARG A 9 -12.93 17.80 6.20
N LEU A 10 -11.97 18.65 5.78
CA LEU A 10 -12.07 19.46 4.57
C LEU A 10 -12.06 18.58 3.31
N ALA A 11 -11.21 17.56 3.26
CA ALA A 11 -11.21 16.62 2.15
C ALA A 11 -12.55 15.87 2.04
N ALA A 12 -13.12 15.43 3.16
CA ALA A 12 -14.45 14.80 3.21
C ALA A 12 -15.58 15.75 2.78
N LEU A 13 -15.49 17.04 3.15
CA LEU A 13 -16.46 18.05 2.70
C LEU A 13 -16.38 18.31 1.19
N PHE A 14 -15.19 18.33 0.63
CA PHE A 14 -14.95 18.71 -0.76
C PHE A 14 -14.79 17.53 -1.73
N HIS A 15 -14.74 16.27 -1.27
CA HIS A 15 -14.42 15.13 -2.16
C HIS A 15 -15.28 15.06 -3.42
N ASP A 16 -16.53 15.42 -3.30
CA ASP A 16 -17.54 15.33 -4.35
C ASP A 16 -17.88 16.68 -5.02
N ILE A 17 -17.23 17.77 -4.67
CA ILE A 17 -17.51 19.13 -5.18
C ILE A 17 -17.37 19.23 -6.71
N GLY A 18 -16.62 18.31 -7.31
CA GLY A 18 -16.44 18.23 -8.77
C GLY A 18 -17.60 17.60 -9.54
N LYS A 19 -18.54 16.90 -8.87
CA LYS A 19 -19.62 16.15 -9.52
C LYS A 19 -20.52 17.02 -10.43
N PRO A 20 -20.97 18.22 -10.01
CA PRO A 20 -21.80 19.05 -10.90
C PRO A 20 -21.14 19.39 -12.22
N ARG A 21 -19.83 19.64 -12.23
CA ARG A 21 -19.06 20.01 -13.43
C ARG A 21 -18.68 18.81 -14.30
N SER A 22 -18.61 17.60 -13.75
CA SER A 22 -18.28 16.37 -14.47
C SER A 22 -19.50 15.58 -14.90
N ARG A 23 -20.70 16.05 -14.59
CA ARG A 23 -21.97 15.37 -14.87
C ARG A 23 -22.18 15.20 -16.37
N ARG A 24 -22.36 13.94 -16.82
CA ARG A 24 -22.69 13.57 -18.20
C ARG A 24 -23.83 12.56 -18.20
N LEU A 25 -24.64 12.53 -19.25
CA LEU A 25 -25.61 11.45 -19.46
C LEU A 25 -24.83 10.15 -19.75
N ALA A 26 -25.22 9.07 -19.07
CA ALA A 26 -24.67 7.76 -19.38
C ALA A 26 -25.19 7.33 -20.77
N GLU A 27 -24.29 6.86 -21.64
CA GLU A 27 -24.67 6.30 -22.93
C GLU A 27 -25.57 5.06 -22.73
N ALA A 28 -26.61 4.95 -23.55
CA ALA A 28 -27.51 3.80 -23.54
C ALA A 28 -26.74 2.55 -23.99
N GLY A 29 -26.42 1.66 -23.04
CA GLY A 29 -25.70 0.41 -23.33
C GLY A 29 -24.69 -0.04 -22.28
N ALA A 30 -24.18 0.82 -21.43
CA ALA A 30 -23.22 0.44 -20.39
C ALA A 30 -23.96 -0.17 -19.17
N GLY A 31 -24.13 -1.51 -19.17
CA GLY A 31 -24.49 -2.27 -17.96
C GLY A 31 -25.99 -2.37 -17.64
N GLN A 32 -26.89 -2.53 -18.60
CA GLN A 32 -28.29 -2.84 -18.32
C GLN A 32 -28.48 -4.31 -17.95
N LYS A 33 -28.62 -4.59 -16.64
CA LYS A 33 -29.47 -5.67 -16.18
C LYS A 33 -30.91 -5.16 -16.15
N HIS A 34 -31.77 -5.73 -17.00
CA HIS A 34 -33.20 -5.43 -17.07
C HIS A 34 -33.86 -5.74 -15.73
N THR A 35 -34.18 -4.73 -14.94
CA THR A 35 -35.24 -4.79 -13.94
C THR A 35 -36.18 -3.63 -14.26
N GLY A 36 -37.40 -3.97 -14.61
CA GLY A 36 -38.43 -3.07 -15.09
C GLY A 36 -38.81 -1.96 -14.10
N SER A 37 -38.08 -0.88 -14.15
CA SER A 37 -38.41 0.36 -13.44
C SER A 37 -38.10 1.54 -14.36
N VAL A 38 -39.10 2.44 -14.40
CA VAL A 38 -39.17 3.69 -15.12
C VAL A 38 -37.82 4.36 -15.43
N ASN A 39 -37.66 4.82 -16.68
CA ASN A 39 -36.52 5.53 -17.27
C ASN A 39 -35.96 6.70 -16.40
N LYS A 40 -35.21 6.38 -15.34
CA LYS A 40 -34.40 7.39 -14.67
C LYS A 40 -33.13 7.61 -15.48
N LYS A 41 -32.98 8.81 -16.07
CA LYS A 41 -31.74 9.21 -16.73
C LYS A 41 -30.56 8.93 -15.78
N LYS A 42 -29.68 8.03 -16.16
CA LYS A 42 -28.47 7.73 -15.40
C LYS A 42 -27.41 8.78 -15.78
N PHE A 43 -26.72 9.28 -14.78
CA PHE A 43 -25.61 10.22 -14.97
C PHE A 43 -24.30 9.56 -14.52
N THR A 44 -23.22 9.91 -15.20
CA THR A 44 -21.85 9.58 -14.83
C THR A 44 -21.12 10.84 -14.39
N PHE A 45 -20.08 10.65 -13.56
CA PHE A 45 -19.31 11.75 -12.95
C PHE A 45 -17.80 11.48 -13.07
N TYR A 46 -17.37 10.93 -14.21
CA TYR A 46 -15.95 10.62 -14.43
C TYR A 46 -15.09 11.88 -14.31
N GLY A 47 -13.94 11.74 -13.61
CA GLY A 47 -12.98 12.82 -13.40
C GLY A 47 -13.40 13.86 -12.37
N HIS A 48 -14.49 13.64 -11.61
CA HIS A 48 -14.92 14.60 -10.57
C HIS A 48 -13.86 14.77 -9.47
N GLU A 49 -13.06 13.74 -9.19
CA GLU A 49 -11.95 13.78 -8.24
C GLU A 49 -10.86 14.76 -8.68
N VAL A 50 -10.55 14.81 -9.97
CA VAL A 50 -9.55 15.75 -10.52
C VAL A 50 -10.08 17.19 -10.55
N ILE A 51 -11.32 17.35 -10.99
CA ILE A 51 -11.99 18.67 -11.04
C ILE A 51 -12.19 19.18 -9.61
N GLY A 52 -12.67 18.33 -8.69
CA GLY A 52 -12.89 18.64 -7.29
C GLY A 52 -11.63 19.07 -6.57
N ALA A 53 -10.52 18.34 -6.77
CA ALA A 53 -9.22 18.69 -6.21
C ALA A 53 -8.77 20.11 -6.62
N LYS A 54 -8.88 20.47 -7.91
CA LYS A 54 -8.58 21.82 -8.40
C LYS A 54 -9.52 22.89 -7.82
N MET A 55 -10.81 22.58 -7.66
CA MET A 55 -11.77 23.50 -7.06
C MET A 55 -11.47 23.72 -5.57
N ALA A 56 -11.19 22.66 -4.83
CA ALA A 56 -10.80 22.73 -3.43
C ALA A 56 -9.54 23.56 -3.23
N ARG A 57 -8.47 23.32 -4.03
CA ARG A 57 -7.26 24.12 -4.02
C ARG A 57 -7.56 25.63 -4.14
N LYS A 58 -8.28 26.05 -5.19
CA LYS A 58 -8.64 27.45 -5.40
C LYS A 58 -9.43 28.06 -4.24
N THR A 59 -10.35 27.28 -3.67
CA THR A 59 -11.14 27.72 -2.51
C THR A 59 -10.27 27.93 -1.28
N MET A 60 -9.39 26.98 -0.97
CA MET A 60 -8.51 27.05 0.18
C MET A 60 -7.44 28.14 0.04
N GLU A 61 -6.89 28.37 -1.18
CA GLU A 61 -6.00 29.49 -1.47
C GLU A 61 -6.66 30.84 -1.20
N ARG A 62 -7.92 31.01 -1.64
CA ARG A 62 -8.73 32.20 -1.35
C ARG A 62 -8.98 32.39 0.14
N LEU A 63 -9.15 31.31 0.88
CA LEU A 63 -9.36 31.31 2.34
C LEU A 63 -8.06 31.40 3.13
N LYS A 64 -6.90 31.52 2.44
CA LYS A 64 -5.57 31.71 3.05
C LYS A 64 -5.12 30.54 3.93
N PHE A 65 -5.49 29.32 3.59
CA PHE A 65 -4.91 28.12 4.17
C PHE A 65 -3.42 28.00 3.83
N SER A 66 -2.65 27.31 4.66
CA SER A 66 -1.24 27.06 4.40
C SER A 66 -1.04 26.16 3.18
N LYS A 67 0.09 26.29 2.51
CA LYS A 67 0.43 25.45 1.35
C LYS A 67 0.39 23.96 1.67
N ARG A 68 0.86 23.57 2.87
CA ARG A 68 0.85 22.17 3.34
C ARG A 68 -0.58 21.61 3.45
N GLU A 69 -1.49 22.36 4.07
CA GLU A 69 -2.90 21.95 4.19
C GLU A 69 -3.56 21.81 2.82
N ILE A 70 -3.32 22.79 1.92
CA ILE A 70 -3.88 22.77 0.56
C ILE A 70 -3.39 21.54 -0.22
N GLU A 71 -2.08 21.26 -0.19
CA GLU A 71 -1.49 20.13 -0.90
C GLU A 71 -2.01 18.79 -0.37
N LEU A 72 -2.18 18.65 0.95
CA LEU A 72 -2.72 17.44 1.55
C LEU A 72 -4.19 17.24 1.17
N VAL A 73 -5.04 18.25 1.33
CA VAL A 73 -6.47 18.18 0.99
C VAL A 73 -6.65 17.88 -0.51
N GLU A 74 -5.90 18.56 -1.39
CA GLU A 74 -5.93 18.27 -2.84
C GLU A 74 -5.55 16.83 -3.13
N LYS A 75 -4.48 16.32 -2.50
CA LYS A 75 -4.00 14.95 -2.66
C LYS A 75 -5.06 13.94 -2.21
N LEU A 76 -5.71 14.16 -1.08
CA LEU A 76 -6.76 13.30 -0.56
C LEU A 76 -7.98 13.28 -1.49
N ILE A 77 -8.46 14.45 -1.93
CA ILE A 77 -9.59 14.55 -2.86
C ILE A 77 -9.26 13.88 -4.19
N ARG A 78 -8.08 14.13 -4.76
CA ARG A 78 -7.68 13.56 -6.04
C ARG A 78 -7.62 12.03 -6.05
N ASN A 79 -7.37 11.43 -4.89
CA ASN A 79 -7.15 9.99 -4.78
C ASN A 79 -8.30 9.25 -4.06
N HIS A 80 -9.38 9.92 -3.67
CA HIS A 80 -10.47 9.28 -2.89
C HIS A 80 -11.20 8.17 -3.68
N MET A 81 -11.15 8.18 -5.01
CA MET A 81 -11.78 7.20 -5.91
C MET A 81 -10.88 5.98 -6.23
N PHE A 82 -9.93 5.62 -5.37
CA PHE A 82 -9.03 4.50 -5.65
C PHE A 82 -9.66 3.10 -5.47
N PHE A 83 -10.92 3.04 -5.04
CA PHE A 83 -11.62 1.78 -4.81
C PHE A 83 -12.12 1.16 -6.12
N SER A 84 -11.46 0.12 -6.54
CA SER A 84 -11.99 -0.88 -7.44
C SER A 84 -12.59 -2.05 -6.62
N ASP A 85 -13.08 -3.08 -7.29
CA ASP A 85 -13.57 -4.28 -6.60
C ASP A 85 -12.43 -4.93 -5.80
N THR A 86 -12.67 -5.17 -4.50
CA THR A 86 -11.65 -5.74 -3.60
C THR A 86 -11.28 -7.18 -3.94
N GLU A 87 -12.07 -7.86 -4.76
CA GLU A 87 -11.72 -9.20 -5.27
C GLU A 87 -10.71 -9.12 -6.40
N LEU A 88 -10.66 -7.99 -7.11
CA LEU A 88 -9.78 -7.76 -8.26
C LEU A 88 -8.54 -6.93 -7.92
N ILE A 89 -8.51 -6.26 -6.77
CA ILE A 89 -7.37 -5.42 -6.42
C ILE A 89 -6.19 -6.27 -5.95
N THR A 90 -5.04 -5.97 -6.49
CA THR A 90 -3.77 -6.62 -6.11
C THR A 90 -3.02 -5.79 -5.07
N LEU A 91 -2.18 -6.44 -4.28
CA LEU A 91 -1.28 -5.76 -3.33
C LEU A 91 -0.36 -4.75 -4.06
N SER A 92 0.06 -5.06 -5.29
CA SER A 92 0.82 -4.12 -6.14
C SER A 92 0.04 -2.84 -6.46
N ALA A 93 -1.28 -2.93 -6.64
CA ALA A 93 -2.13 -1.75 -6.84
C ALA A 93 -2.22 -0.92 -5.55
N VAL A 94 -2.33 -1.55 -4.38
CA VAL A 94 -2.31 -0.88 -3.07
C VAL A 94 -0.96 -0.17 -2.85
N ARG A 95 0.17 -0.84 -3.12
CA ARG A 95 1.51 -0.23 -3.04
C ARG A 95 1.65 1.00 -3.93
N ARG A 96 1.11 0.98 -5.15
CA ARG A 96 1.10 2.15 -6.06
C ARG A 96 0.29 3.32 -5.49
N ILE A 97 -0.82 3.05 -4.81
CA ILE A 97 -1.63 4.09 -4.15
C ILE A 97 -0.84 4.68 -2.98
N ILE A 98 -0.22 3.83 -2.15
CA ILE A 98 0.64 4.28 -1.04
C ILE A 98 1.78 5.15 -1.55
N ALA A 99 2.48 4.73 -2.62
CA ALA A 99 3.56 5.52 -3.22
C ALA A 99 3.08 6.88 -3.76
N LYS A 100 1.86 6.94 -4.29
CA LYS A 100 1.27 8.16 -4.83
C LYS A 100 0.79 9.15 -3.76
N VAL A 101 0.24 8.64 -2.67
CA VAL A 101 -0.35 9.44 -1.59
C VAL A 101 0.69 9.76 -0.51
N GLY A 102 1.64 8.86 -0.31
CA GLY A 102 2.60 8.83 0.78
C GLY A 102 2.14 7.90 1.90
N ALA A 103 3.08 7.12 2.45
CA ALA A 103 2.79 6.18 3.54
C ALA A 103 2.19 6.90 4.77
N GLU A 104 2.66 8.12 5.04
CA GLU A 104 2.18 8.96 6.13
C GLU A 104 0.73 9.46 5.95
N ASN A 105 0.23 9.51 4.70
CA ASN A 105 -1.07 10.07 4.38
C ASN A 105 -2.12 9.00 4.04
N ILE A 106 -1.74 7.73 3.91
CA ILE A 106 -2.65 6.68 3.46
C ILE A 106 -3.83 6.48 4.40
N TRP A 107 -3.59 6.59 5.72
CA TRP A 107 -4.64 6.47 6.72
C TRP A 107 -5.60 7.65 6.67
N SER A 108 -5.11 8.87 6.42
CA SER A 108 -5.97 10.04 6.18
C SER A 108 -6.87 9.85 4.94
N LEU A 109 -6.37 9.18 3.90
CA LEU A 109 -7.18 8.83 2.73
C LEU A 109 -8.28 7.80 3.10
N MET A 110 -7.96 6.83 3.96
CA MET A 110 -8.93 5.86 4.46
C MET A 110 -10.00 6.54 5.34
N ASP A 111 -9.61 7.51 6.15
CA ASP A 111 -10.54 8.31 6.96
C ASP A 111 -11.51 9.12 6.07
N VAL A 112 -11.04 9.74 4.99
CA VAL A 112 -11.92 10.40 4.00
C VAL A 112 -12.93 9.40 3.43
N ARG A 113 -12.49 8.18 3.13
CA ARG A 113 -13.37 7.13 2.63
C ARG A 113 -14.38 6.67 3.66
N GLU A 114 -14.00 6.62 4.92
CA GLU A 114 -14.93 6.32 6.01
C GLU A 114 -15.97 7.43 6.15
N CYS A 115 -15.57 8.71 6.05
CA CYS A 115 -16.47 9.86 6.05
C CYS A 115 -17.52 9.82 4.94
N ASP A 116 -17.13 9.47 3.72
CA ASP A 116 -18.04 9.29 2.57
C ASP A 116 -19.16 8.29 2.87
N ARG A 117 -18.94 7.40 3.82
CA ARG A 117 -19.89 6.35 4.24
C ARG A 117 -20.78 6.71 5.43
N VAL A 118 -20.43 7.73 6.20
CA VAL A 118 -21.19 8.11 7.43
C VAL A 118 -22.66 8.40 7.14
N GLY A 119 -23.00 8.84 5.93
CA GLY A 119 -24.37 9.01 5.45
C GLY A 119 -25.14 7.72 5.16
N MET A 120 -24.49 6.54 5.20
CA MET A 120 -25.14 5.27 4.91
C MET A 120 -25.78 4.65 6.14
N LYS A 121 -26.93 3.94 5.97
CA LYS A 121 -27.71 3.35 7.05
C LYS A 121 -27.01 2.24 7.86
N LYS A 122 -25.90 1.66 7.39
CA LYS A 122 -25.18 0.58 8.06
C LYS A 122 -24.05 1.13 8.92
N LYS A 123 -24.09 0.83 10.23
CA LYS A 123 -23.10 1.26 11.24
C LYS A 123 -21.76 0.50 11.16
N GLU A 124 -21.78 -0.73 10.64
CA GLU A 124 -20.57 -1.56 10.59
C GLU A 124 -19.69 -1.23 9.38
N THR A 125 -18.39 -1.29 9.61
CA THR A 125 -17.39 -1.17 8.54
C THR A 125 -17.57 -2.36 7.58
N PRO A 126 -17.89 -2.15 6.29
CA PRO A 126 -18.12 -3.25 5.38
C PRO A 126 -16.86 -4.09 5.21
N TYR A 127 -17.07 -5.37 4.91
CA TYR A 127 -16.00 -6.31 4.62
C TYR A 127 -14.97 -5.76 3.63
N ARG A 128 -15.42 -5.12 2.54
CA ARG A 128 -14.52 -4.51 1.54
C ARG A 128 -13.58 -3.46 2.15
N LEU A 129 -14.07 -2.61 3.01
CA LEU A 129 -13.22 -1.59 3.64
C LEU A 129 -12.24 -2.21 4.63
N ARG A 130 -12.68 -3.22 5.41
CA ARG A 130 -11.79 -3.98 6.31
C ARG A 130 -10.68 -4.70 5.54
N LYS A 131 -11.02 -5.29 4.37
CA LYS A 131 -10.03 -5.91 3.47
C LYS A 131 -9.00 -4.90 2.98
N TYR A 132 -9.43 -3.67 2.63
CA TYR A 132 -8.48 -2.60 2.28
C TYR A 132 -7.57 -2.21 3.43
N PHE A 133 -8.09 -2.08 4.64
CA PHE A 133 -7.24 -1.82 5.82
C PHE A 133 -6.17 -2.91 5.98
N ALA A 134 -6.56 -4.18 5.90
CA ALA A 134 -5.62 -5.30 5.97
C ALA A 134 -4.56 -5.23 4.87
N MET A 135 -4.96 -4.99 3.61
CA MET A 135 -4.03 -4.88 2.48
C MET A 135 -3.11 -3.67 2.58
N ILE A 136 -3.54 -2.56 3.16
CA ILE A 136 -2.69 -1.39 3.40
C ILE A 136 -1.68 -1.70 4.50
N GLU A 137 -2.10 -2.30 5.62
CA GLU A 137 -1.18 -2.73 6.67
C GLU A 137 -0.15 -3.72 6.13
N GLU A 138 -0.58 -4.71 5.35
CA GLU A 138 0.29 -5.67 4.67
C GLU A 138 1.28 -4.96 3.72
N ALA A 139 0.81 -3.99 2.93
CA ALA A 139 1.65 -3.25 1.99
C ALA A 139 2.64 -2.29 2.66
N LEU A 140 2.27 -1.73 3.83
CA LEU A 140 3.14 -0.91 4.66
C LEU A 140 4.12 -1.74 5.49
N HIS A 141 3.74 -2.98 5.78
CA HIS A 141 4.62 -3.92 6.44
C HIS A 141 5.72 -4.29 5.45
N ASN A 142 6.92 -3.76 5.66
CA ASN A 142 8.09 -4.17 4.87
C ASN A 142 8.59 -5.48 5.47
N PRO A 143 8.35 -6.63 4.82
CA PRO A 143 9.02 -7.85 5.26
C PRO A 143 10.52 -7.60 5.20
N ILE A 144 11.25 -8.08 6.18
CA ILE A 144 12.71 -8.04 6.16
C ILE A 144 13.15 -8.72 4.87
N SER A 145 13.81 -7.98 4.00
CA SER A 145 14.23 -8.46 2.69
C SER A 145 15.74 -8.33 2.54
N VAL A 146 16.28 -9.06 1.59
CA VAL A 146 17.70 -8.99 1.23
C VAL A 146 18.18 -7.54 1.05
N GLY A 147 17.32 -6.64 0.53
CA GLY A 147 17.64 -5.22 0.37
C GLY A 147 17.76 -4.41 1.67
N GLN A 148 17.44 -4.99 2.83
CA GLN A 148 17.59 -4.36 4.15
C GLN A 148 18.82 -4.83 4.91
N LEU A 149 19.55 -5.81 4.37
CA LEU A 149 20.84 -6.22 4.91
C LEU A 149 21.83 -5.06 4.80
N LYS A 150 22.73 -4.95 5.78
CA LYS A 150 23.81 -3.94 5.77
C LYS A 150 24.92 -4.26 4.75
N ILE A 151 24.83 -5.42 4.12
CA ILE A 151 25.68 -5.87 3.01
C ILE A 151 24.74 -6.17 1.83
N ASP A 152 25.09 -5.62 0.67
CA ASP A 152 24.39 -5.88 -0.60
C ASP A 152 25.33 -6.57 -1.60
N GLY A 153 24.81 -6.89 -2.77
CA GLY A 153 25.61 -7.54 -3.83
C GLY A 153 26.74 -6.66 -4.33
N GLU A 154 26.60 -5.34 -4.30
CA GLU A 154 27.65 -4.40 -4.72
C GLU A 154 28.83 -4.41 -3.75
N PHE A 155 28.55 -4.40 -2.45
CA PHE A 155 29.57 -4.56 -1.41
C PHE A 155 30.30 -5.89 -1.52
N MET A 156 29.55 -7.00 -1.76
CA MET A 156 30.17 -8.32 -1.92
C MET A 156 31.11 -8.40 -3.12
N ILE A 157 30.81 -7.69 -4.22
CA ILE A 157 31.70 -7.64 -5.40
C ILE A 157 32.94 -6.79 -5.09
N LYS A 158 32.75 -5.57 -4.57
CA LYS A 158 33.82 -4.58 -4.46
C LYS A 158 34.78 -4.84 -3.29
N GLU A 159 34.23 -5.22 -2.14
CA GLU A 159 35.01 -5.35 -0.91
C GLU A 159 35.40 -6.81 -0.62
N LEU A 160 34.57 -7.79 -1.02
CA LEU A 160 34.82 -9.18 -0.70
C LEU A 160 35.22 -10.01 -1.95
N GLY A 161 35.26 -9.40 -3.13
CA GLY A 161 35.73 -10.04 -4.37
C GLY A 161 34.85 -11.18 -4.86
N ILE A 162 33.57 -11.25 -4.45
CA ILE A 162 32.67 -12.32 -4.83
C ILE A 162 32.12 -12.06 -6.23
N ALA A 163 32.29 -13.01 -7.13
CA ALA A 163 31.78 -12.90 -8.50
C ALA A 163 30.23 -12.83 -8.53
N PRO A 164 29.63 -11.95 -9.38
CA PRO A 164 28.19 -11.91 -9.54
C PRO A 164 27.66 -13.22 -10.12
N GLY A 165 26.59 -13.76 -9.53
CA GLY A 165 26.00 -15.01 -9.96
C GLY A 165 25.01 -15.61 -8.97
N PRO A 166 24.46 -16.80 -9.24
CA PRO A 166 23.49 -17.48 -8.36
C PRO A 166 24.03 -17.68 -6.93
N ARG A 167 25.33 -17.95 -6.80
CA ARG A 167 26.02 -18.12 -5.52
C ARG A 167 25.85 -16.92 -4.59
N MET A 168 25.96 -15.70 -5.12
CA MET A 168 25.73 -14.48 -4.36
C MET A 168 24.30 -14.41 -3.83
N GLY A 169 23.32 -14.81 -4.63
CA GLY A 169 21.92 -14.87 -4.21
C GLY A 169 21.71 -15.86 -3.05
N TRP A 170 22.33 -17.02 -3.07
CA TRP A 170 22.25 -17.99 -1.98
C TRP A 170 22.88 -17.45 -0.69
N ILE A 171 24.05 -16.80 -0.78
CA ILE A 171 24.70 -16.15 0.37
C ILE A 171 23.75 -15.10 0.97
N LEU A 172 23.21 -14.19 0.15
CA LEU A 172 22.30 -13.14 0.62
C LEU A 172 21.05 -13.70 1.33
N HIS A 173 20.51 -14.81 0.85
CA HIS A 173 19.36 -15.46 1.52
C HIS A 173 19.78 -16.17 2.83
N ALA A 174 20.97 -16.74 2.89
CA ALA A 174 21.50 -17.32 4.12
C ALA A 174 21.77 -16.22 5.19
N LEU A 175 22.33 -15.07 4.78
CA LEU A 175 22.47 -13.90 5.66
C LEU A 175 21.12 -13.40 6.16
N LEU A 176 20.13 -13.40 5.29
CA LEU A 176 18.78 -12.98 5.65
C LEU A 176 18.19 -13.90 6.73
N GLU A 177 18.40 -15.21 6.66
CA GLU A 177 17.97 -16.16 7.68
C GLU A 177 18.52 -15.81 9.06
N GLU A 178 19.81 -15.50 9.14
CA GLU A 178 20.49 -15.12 10.39
C GLU A 178 19.92 -13.85 10.98
N VAL A 179 19.64 -12.83 10.13
CA VAL A 179 19.05 -11.57 10.58
C VAL A 179 17.58 -11.70 10.94
N LEU A 180 16.84 -12.64 10.34
CA LEU A 180 15.47 -12.95 10.72
C LEU A 180 15.40 -13.59 12.12
N ASP A 181 16.41 -14.37 12.50
CA ASP A 181 16.51 -14.94 13.83
C ASP A 181 16.93 -13.92 14.89
N ASP A 182 17.87 -13.06 14.53
CA ASP A 182 18.37 -12.03 15.43
C ASP A 182 18.68 -10.74 14.65
N PRO A 183 17.75 -9.76 14.67
CA PRO A 183 17.95 -8.48 13.97
C PRO A 183 19.19 -7.69 14.44
N ALA A 184 19.72 -7.93 15.65
CA ALA A 184 20.92 -7.26 16.13
C ALA A 184 22.16 -7.67 15.33
N LYS A 185 22.14 -8.81 14.66
CA LYS A 185 23.20 -9.32 13.81
C LYS A 185 23.30 -8.63 12.45
N ASN A 186 22.35 -7.75 12.11
CA ASN A 186 22.40 -6.97 10.87
C ASN A 186 23.45 -5.83 10.97
N THR A 187 24.71 -6.20 11.13
CA THR A 187 25.86 -5.28 11.14
C THR A 187 26.82 -5.66 10.01
N LYS A 188 27.59 -4.70 9.49
CA LYS A 188 28.53 -4.97 8.40
C LYS A 188 29.61 -5.98 8.83
N GLU A 189 30.10 -5.83 10.05
CA GLU A 189 31.16 -6.64 10.63
C GLU A 189 30.72 -8.12 10.69
N HIS A 190 29.60 -8.39 11.39
CA HIS A 190 29.08 -9.75 11.53
C HIS A 190 28.74 -10.40 10.19
N LEU A 191 28.07 -9.64 9.30
CA LEU A 191 27.67 -10.15 8.00
C LEU A 191 28.88 -10.41 7.09
N SER A 192 29.94 -9.60 7.16
CA SER A 192 31.18 -9.86 6.38
C SER A 192 31.86 -11.15 6.80
N GLU A 193 32.03 -11.38 8.10
CA GLU A 193 32.58 -12.63 8.65
C GLU A 193 31.75 -13.85 8.20
N LEU A 194 30.41 -13.70 8.23
CA LEU A 194 29.52 -14.77 7.82
C LEU A 194 29.62 -15.02 6.30
N VAL A 195 29.75 -13.97 5.46
CA VAL A 195 29.96 -14.12 4.02
C VAL A 195 31.24 -14.89 3.72
N GLU A 196 32.34 -14.58 4.42
CA GLU A 196 33.60 -15.30 4.24
C GLU A 196 33.45 -16.80 4.57
N SER A 197 32.77 -17.12 5.67
CA SER A 197 32.51 -18.52 6.06
C SER A 197 31.59 -19.23 5.08
N LEU A 198 30.54 -18.57 4.57
CA LEU A 198 29.63 -19.13 3.57
C LEU A 198 30.29 -19.30 2.19
N ASN A 199 31.24 -18.43 1.84
CA ASN A 199 31.93 -18.48 0.57
C ASN A 199 32.89 -19.66 0.43
N ILE A 200 33.24 -20.33 1.53
CA ILE A 200 34.08 -21.54 1.52
C ILE A 200 33.24 -22.78 1.22
N LEU A 201 31.95 -22.77 1.44
CA LEU A 201 31.04 -23.90 1.28
C LEU A 201 30.88 -24.30 -0.20
N GLY A 202 30.57 -25.58 -0.44
CA GLY A 202 30.22 -26.08 -1.77
C GLY A 202 28.88 -25.50 -2.25
N ASP A 203 28.70 -25.40 -3.58
CA ASP A 203 27.49 -24.81 -4.18
C ASP A 203 26.20 -25.53 -3.77
N ALA A 204 26.23 -26.85 -3.60
CA ALA A 204 25.05 -27.63 -3.17
C ALA A 204 24.63 -27.30 -1.73
N GLU A 205 25.59 -27.19 -0.83
CA GLU A 205 25.37 -26.85 0.58
C GLU A 205 24.91 -25.42 0.72
N LEU A 206 25.58 -24.49 0.04
CA LEU A 206 25.23 -23.07 0.06
C LEU A 206 23.83 -22.81 -0.52
N LYS A 207 23.46 -23.52 -1.60
CA LYS A 207 22.13 -23.47 -2.17
C LYS A 207 21.07 -23.91 -1.15
N THR A 208 21.32 -25.00 -0.43
CA THR A 208 20.39 -25.51 0.61
C THR A 208 20.18 -24.48 1.72
N LEU A 209 21.24 -23.80 2.17
CA LEU A 209 21.13 -22.72 3.15
C LEU A 209 20.35 -21.52 2.60
N GLY A 210 20.62 -21.13 1.36
CA GLY A 210 19.89 -20.04 0.70
C GLY A 210 18.40 -20.33 0.51
N ASP A 211 18.06 -21.56 0.11
CA ASP A 211 16.67 -22.00 -0.05
C ASP A 211 15.94 -22.00 1.32
N ARG A 212 16.60 -22.48 2.38
CA ARG A 212 16.07 -22.44 3.74
C ARG A 212 15.79 -21.00 4.23
N GLY A 213 16.71 -20.08 3.96
CA GLY A 213 16.52 -18.67 4.29
C GLY A 213 15.34 -18.05 3.54
N LYS A 214 15.10 -18.48 2.31
CA LYS A 214 13.96 -18.05 1.50
C LYS A 214 12.64 -18.60 2.05
N GLU A 215 12.56 -19.89 2.36
CA GLU A 215 11.40 -20.54 2.94
C GLU A 215 11.04 -19.92 4.30
N LYS A 216 12.02 -19.68 5.15
CA LYS A 216 11.80 -19.04 6.46
C LYS A 216 11.22 -17.64 6.34
N LYS A 217 11.72 -16.86 5.38
CA LYS A 217 11.15 -15.54 5.08
C LYS A 217 9.68 -15.67 4.68
N GLU A 218 9.34 -16.58 3.75
CA GLU A 218 7.98 -16.80 3.28
C GLU A 218 7.05 -17.23 4.42
N GLU A 219 7.48 -18.13 5.31
CA GLU A 219 6.70 -18.52 6.49
C GLU A 219 6.43 -17.37 7.47
N LEU A 220 7.42 -16.51 7.71
CA LEU A 220 7.25 -15.35 8.59
C LEU A 220 6.27 -14.34 7.98
N GLU A 221 6.41 -14.07 6.68
CA GLU A 221 5.48 -13.22 5.94
C GLU A 221 4.05 -13.75 6.00
N GLU A 222 3.84 -15.05 5.78
CA GLU A 222 2.52 -15.67 5.86
C GLU A 222 1.90 -15.55 7.26
N LYS A 223 2.67 -15.81 8.32
CA LYS A 223 2.20 -15.68 9.71
C LYS A 223 1.80 -14.25 10.06
N GLU A 224 2.53 -13.26 9.56
CA GLU A 224 2.19 -11.85 9.77
C GLU A 224 0.95 -11.44 9.00
N ILE A 225 0.82 -11.85 7.73
CA ILE A 225 -0.37 -11.64 6.91
C ILE A 225 -1.60 -12.28 7.57
N GLU A 226 -1.48 -13.48 8.12
CA GLU A 226 -2.57 -14.14 8.84
C GLU A 226 -3.01 -13.36 10.09
N LYS A 227 -2.06 -12.82 10.85
CA LYS A 227 -2.36 -11.95 12.00
C LYS A 227 -3.11 -10.68 11.57
N LEU A 228 -2.67 -10.03 10.47
CA LEU A 228 -3.32 -8.84 9.92
C LEU A 228 -4.74 -9.15 9.43
N HIS A 229 -4.93 -10.25 8.72
CA HIS A 229 -6.25 -10.68 8.25
C HIS A 229 -7.18 -10.99 9.42
N SER A 230 -6.69 -11.68 10.46
CA SER A 230 -7.45 -11.97 11.68
C SER A 230 -7.85 -10.68 12.41
N LYS A 231 -6.94 -9.71 12.56
CA LYS A 231 -7.19 -8.41 13.17
C LYS A 231 -8.35 -7.65 12.49
N HIS A 232 -8.43 -7.73 11.17
CA HIS A 232 -9.48 -7.06 10.39
C HIS A 232 -10.70 -7.93 10.10
N GLY A 233 -10.75 -9.16 10.60
CA GLY A 233 -11.83 -10.12 10.35
C GLY A 233 -12.01 -10.42 8.85
N VAL A 234 -10.90 -10.53 8.12
CA VAL A 234 -10.85 -10.87 6.71
C VAL A 234 -10.64 -12.37 6.56
N ARG A 235 -11.47 -13.03 5.74
CA ARG A 235 -11.30 -14.44 5.39
C ARG A 235 -10.33 -14.56 4.21
N LYS A 236 -9.51 -15.62 4.24
CA LYS A 236 -8.71 -16.02 3.06
C LYS A 236 -9.59 -16.30 1.86
#